data_65c01a331d2bd9bca966c2e476851c98
#
_entry.id   65c01a331d2bd9bca966c2e476851c98
#
_cell.length_a   1.000
_cell.length_b   1.000
_cell.length_c   1.000
_cell.angle_alpha   90.00
_cell.angle_beta   90.00
_cell.angle_gamma   90.00
#
_symmetry.space_group_name_H-M   'P 1'
#
loop_
_entity.id
_entity.type
_entity.pdbx_description
1 polymer ?
#
loop_
_entity_poly.entity_id
_entity_poly.type
_entity_poly.pdbx_seq_one_letter_code
_entity_poly.pdbx_strand_id
1 'polypeptide(L)'
;MIREEEIINIGRITKSRGIRGEVEMRFTDDVFDRGDSEYFVLHIDGFPGPFFWEEYKFKNSDTAILKLERVDNDEQARRLVGCRVSYPVKHVPASEEERGLASWQALEGYSVSHADGRHIGVIETVDDSTANVLLYLRTPEGREVRLPIHEDFVTHLSPRDHTLRLDLPEGLTDL
;
A
#
# COMPACT_ATOMS: atom_id res chain seq x y z
N MET A 1 -9.12 -6.91 20.56
CA MET A 1 -8.48 -5.60 20.30
C MET A 1 -7.69 -5.66 19.00
N ILE A 2 -7.88 -4.70 18.12
CA ILE A 2 -7.15 -4.62 16.85
C ILE A 2 -5.76 -4.03 17.14
N ARG A 3 -4.70 -4.70 16.70
CA ARG A 3 -3.33 -4.26 16.90
C ARG A 3 -2.81 -3.53 15.63
N GLU A 4 -1.91 -2.57 15.82
CA GLU A 4 -1.33 -1.81 14.70
C GLU A 4 -0.63 -2.70 13.65
N GLU A 5 -0.06 -3.83 14.07
CA GLU A 5 0.58 -4.81 13.19
C GLU A 5 -0.41 -5.61 12.32
N GLU A 6 -1.69 -5.56 12.65
CA GLU A 6 -2.77 -6.27 11.94
C GLU A 6 -3.44 -5.41 10.87
N ILE A 7 -3.07 -4.15 10.77
CA ILE A 7 -3.70 -3.18 9.87
C ILE A 7 -2.67 -2.37 9.09
N ILE A 8 -3.08 -1.92 7.91
CA ILE A 8 -2.29 -0.99 7.09
C ILE A 8 -3.09 0.30 6.89
N ASN A 9 -2.42 1.43 7.01
CA ASN A 9 -3.06 2.73 6.77
C ASN A 9 -3.30 2.91 5.28
N ILE A 10 -4.54 3.16 4.87
CA ILE A 10 -4.91 3.36 3.47
C ILE A 10 -5.47 4.74 3.17
N GLY A 11 -5.82 5.52 4.16
CA GLY A 11 -6.39 6.83 3.91
C GLY A 11 -6.95 7.53 5.13
N ARG A 12 -7.81 8.50 4.86
CA ARG A 12 -8.42 9.36 5.89
C ARG A 12 -9.81 9.81 5.43
N ILE A 13 -10.73 9.91 6.37
CA ILE A 13 -12.04 10.52 6.13
C ILE A 13 -11.85 12.03 6.04
N THR A 14 -12.22 12.63 4.92
CA THR A 14 -11.99 14.05 4.65
C THR A 14 -13.21 14.91 4.85
N LYS A 15 -14.41 14.38 4.58
CA LYS A 15 -15.66 15.12 4.83
C LYS A 15 -16.88 14.21 4.92
N SER A 16 -17.93 14.72 5.52
CA SER A 16 -19.26 14.13 5.50
C SER A 16 -19.99 14.55 4.22
N ARG A 17 -20.92 13.70 3.75
CA ARG A 17 -21.64 13.94 2.50
C ARG A 17 -23.10 13.55 2.63
N GLY A 18 -23.97 14.56 2.66
CA GLY A 18 -25.40 14.39 2.61
C GLY A 18 -26.07 13.84 3.86
N ILE A 19 -27.39 13.75 3.80
CA ILE A 19 -28.23 13.41 4.96
C ILE A 19 -28.27 11.91 5.27
N ARG A 20 -27.78 11.06 4.36
CA ARG A 20 -27.74 9.60 4.54
C ARG A 20 -26.58 9.14 5.38
N GLY A 21 -25.65 10.03 5.75
CA GLY A 21 -24.48 9.68 6.52
C GLY A 21 -23.31 9.17 5.71
N GLU A 22 -23.26 9.44 4.41
CA GLU A 22 -22.11 9.09 3.58
C GLU A 22 -20.90 9.93 3.97
N VAL A 23 -19.70 9.35 3.81
CA VAL A 23 -18.43 10.03 4.03
C VAL A 23 -17.53 9.91 2.82
N GLU A 24 -16.65 10.89 2.62
CA GLU A 24 -15.60 10.79 1.62
C GLU A 24 -14.30 10.37 2.29
N MET A 25 -13.68 9.34 1.72
CA MET A 25 -12.36 8.87 2.11
C MET A 25 -11.37 9.17 1.01
N ARG A 26 -10.34 9.93 1.35
CA ARG A 26 -9.18 10.08 0.48
C ARG A 26 -8.21 8.95 0.79
N PHE A 27 -7.86 8.15 -0.22
CA PHE A 27 -7.04 6.97 -0.04
C PHE A 27 -5.74 7.07 -0.83
N THR A 28 -4.71 6.43 -0.30
CA THR A 28 -3.41 6.25 -0.96
C THR A 28 -3.25 4.84 -1.51
N ASP A 29 -4.09 3.91 -1.04
CA ASP A 29 -4.10 2.51 -1.46
C ASP A 29 -5.54 2.05 -1.60
N ASP A 30 -5.87 1.51 -2.76
CA ASP A 30 -7.20 0.99 -3.10
C ASP A 30 -7.36 -0.51 -2.83
N VAL A 31 -6.55 -1.07 -1.93
CA VAL A 31 -6.59 -2.49 -1.56
C VAL A 31 -7.98 -2.96 -1.14
N PHE A 32 -8.80 -2.07 -0.59
CA PHE A 32 -10.18 -2.39 -0.18
C PHE A 32 -11.06 -2.82 -1.37
N ASP A 33 -10.73 -2.38 -2.58
CA ASP A 33 -11.47 -2.75 -3.80
C ASP A 33 -11.06 -4.13 -4.34
N ARG A 34 -9.90 -4.62 -3.93
CA ARG A 34 -9.35 -5.91 -4.38
C ARG A 34 -9.40 -6.99 -3.30
N GLY A 35 -9.42 -6.58 -2.04
CA GLY A 35 -9.46 -7.50 -0.92
C GLY A 35 -10.87 -7.98 -0.59
N ASP A 36 -10.98 -8.81 0.42
CA ASP A 36 -12.23 -9.48 0.81
C ASP A 36 -12.77 -9.04 2.17
N SER A 37 -12.24 -7.97 2.77
CA SER A 37 -12.77 -7.44 4.01
C SER A 37 -14.12 -6.77 3.80
N GLU A 38 -15.02 -6.94 4.76
CA GLU A 38 -16.31 -6.26 4.81
C GLU A 38 -16.27 -5.02 5.71
N TYR A 39 -15.12 -4.68 6.27
CA TYR A 39 -14.96 -3.56 7.18
C TYR A 39 -13.64 -2.82 6.98
N PHE A 40 -13.68 -1.54 7.33
CA PHE A 40 -12.48 -0.73 7.54
C PHE A 40 -12.18 -0.65 9.03
N VAL A 41 -10.96 -0.27 9.37
CA VAL A 41 -10.59 0.08 10.73
C VAL A 41 -10.44 1.60 10.81
N LEU A 42 -11.31 2.24 11.57
CA LEU A 42 -11.24 3.69 11.80
C LEU A 42 -10.63 3.95 13.19
N HIS A 43 -9.76 4.94 13.24
CA HIS A 43 -9.14 5.37 14.49
C HIS A 43 -9.92 6.55 15.08
N ILE A 44 -10.69 6.28 16.12
CA ILE A 44 -11.50 7.29 16.81
C ILE A 44 -10.88 7.53 18.19
N ASP A 45 -10.51 8.78 18.47
CA ASP A 45 -9.83 9.17 19.72
C ASP A 45 -8.59 8.30 20.01
N GLY A 46 -7.88 7.89 18.94
CA GLY A 46 -6.69 7.07 19.04
C GLY A 46 -6.95 5.55 19.17
N PHE A 47 -8.21 5.13 19.16
CA PHE A 47 -8.56 3.71 19.28
C PHE A 47 -9.05 3.14 17.95
N PRO A 48 -8.44 2.05 17.46
CA PRO A 48 -8.91 1.39 16.25
C PRO A 48 -10.17 0.57 16.51
N GLY A 49 -11.17 0.73 15.64
CA GLY A 49 -12.41 -0.03 15.71
C GLY A 49 -12.91 -0.42 14.32
N PRO A 50 -13.60 -1.56 14.20
CA PRO A 50 -14.14 -2.00 12.92
C PRO A 50 -15.39 -1.22 12.53
N PHE A 51 -15.45 -0.79 11.27
CA PHE A 51 -16.62 -0.14 10.68
C PHE A 51 -16.97 -0.86 9.39
N PHE A 52 -18.08 -1.57 9.40
CA PHE A 52 -18.57 -2.29 8.23
C PHE A 52 -19.16 -1.32 7.24
N TRP A 53 -18.92 -1.55 5.94
CA TRP A 53 -19.57 -0.74 4.92
C TRP A 53 -20.79 -1.46 4.33
N GLU A 54 -21.76 -0.65 3.90
CA GLU A 54 -22.92 -1.14 3.15
C GLU A 54 -22.63 -1.07 1.64
N GLU A 55 -22.05 0.06 1.20
CA GLU A 55 -21.66 0.29 -0.17
C GLU A 55 -20.56 1.33 -0.25
N TYR A 56 -19.84 1.33 -1.35
CA TYR A 56 -18.90 2.39 -1.68
C TYR A 56 -18.86 2.60 -3.19
N LYS A 57 -18.41 3.79 -3.61
CA LYS A 57 -18.17 4.12 -5.02
C LYS A 57 -16.99 5.08 -5.12
N PHE A 58 -16.27 4.99 -6.22
CA PHE A 58 -15.18 5.92 -6.48
C PHE A 58 -15.72 7.25 -7.01
N LYS A 59 -15.28 8.34 -6.42
CA LYS A 59 -15.54 9.69 -6.91
C LYS A 59 -14.50 10.08 -7.97
N ASN A 60 -13.24 9.70 -7.74
CA ASN A 60 -12.10 9.90 -8.64
C ASN A 60 -10.99 8.90 -8.26
N SER A 61 -9.76 9.11 -8.77
CA SER A 61 -8.65 8.18 -8.58
C SER A 61 -8.14 8.06 -7.13
N ASP A 62 -8.43 9.03 -6.26
CA ASP A 62 -7.93 9.04 -4.88
C ASP A 62 -9.02 9.21 -3.83
N THR A 63 -10.29 9.27 -4.22
CA THR A 63 -11.41 9.52 -3.30
C THR A 63 -12.55 8.54 -3.54
N ALA A 64 -13.00 7.91 -2.48
CA ALA A 64 -14.18 7.05 -2.47
C ALA A 64 -15.26 7.63 -1.56
N ILE A 65 -16.52 7.40 -1.93
CA ILE A 65 -17.68 7.75 -1.11
C ILE A 65 -18.14 6.46 -0.45
N LEU A 66 -18.18 6.46 0.89
CA LEU A 66 -18.51 5.29 1.69
C LEU A 66 -19.83 5.49 2.40
N LYS A 67 -20.68 4.46 2.38
CA LYS A 67 -21.82 4.33 3.29
C LYS A 67 -21.49 3.24 4.29
N LEU A 68 -21.30 3.64 5.55
CA LEU A 68 -20.96 2.74 6.64
C LEU A 68 -22.21 2.35 7.41
N GLU A 69 -22.22 1.12 7.95
CA GLU A 69 -23.30 0.68 8.82
C GLU A 69 -23.37 1.55 10.07
N ARG A 70 -24.57 1.86 10.52
CA ARG A 70 -24.86 2.66 11.71
C ARG A 70 -24.41 4.12 11.62
N VAL A 71 -24.02 4.57 10.46
CA VAL A 71 -23.74 5.98 10.17
C VAL A 71 -24.84 6.44 9.20
N ASP A 72 -25.93 6.94 9.76
CA ASP A 72 -27.20 7.12 9.03
C ASP A 72 -27.60 8.56 8.83
N ASN A 73 -26.85 9.51 9.38
CA ASN A 73 -27.13 10.94 9.25
C ASN A 73 -25.83 11.74 9.19
N ASP A 74 -25.97 13.00 8.84
CA ASP A 74 -24.82 13.91 8.69
C ASP A 74 -24.08 14.15 10.00
N GLU A 75 -24.76 14.21 11.13
CA GLU A 75 -24.14 14.41 12.43
C GLU A 75 -23.20 13.25 12.80
N GLN A 76 -23.66 12.02 12.60
CA GLN A 76 -22.85 10.82 12.82
C GLN A 76 -21.64 10.79 11.86
N ALA A 77 -21.86 11.12 10.60
CA ALA A 77 -20.80 11.17 9.60
C ALA A 77 -19.74 12.21 9.93
N ARG A 78 -20.14 13.39 10.41
CA ARG A 78 -19.20 14.46 10.80
C ARG A 78 -18.24 14.06 11.90
N ARG A 79 -18.66 13.18 12.79
CA ARG A 79 -17.80 12.68 13.88
C ARG A 79 -16.63 11.84 13.36
N LEU A 80 -16.75 11.31 12.15
CA LEU A 80 -15.71 10.50 11.53
C LEU A 80 -14.71 11.32 10.71
N VAL A 81 -15.00 12.60 10.45
CA VAL A 81 -14.11 13.47 9.67
C VAL A 81 -12.78 13.62 10.39
N GLY A 82 -11.69 13.41 9.65
CA GLY A 82 -10.34 13.46 10.19
C GLY A 82 -9.81 12.12 10.69
N CYS A 83 -10.66 11.10 10.80
CA CYS A 83 -10.23 9.77 11.24
C CYS A 83 -9.34 9.11 10.20
N ARG A 84 -8.25 8.50 10.67
CA ARG A 84 -7.39 7.65 9.86
C ARG A 84 -8.15 6.37 9.55
N VAL A 85 -8.07 5.93 8.29
CA VAL A 85 -8.67 4.68 7.82
C VAL A 85 -7.59 3.68 7.55
N SER A 86 -7.74 2.49 8.11
CA SER A 86 -6.84 1.36 7.90
C SER A 86 -7.62 0.15 7.38
N TYR A 87 -6.89 -0.78 6.81
CA TYR A 87 -7.42 -2.02 6.24
C TYR A 87 -6.77 -3.23 6.92
N PRO A 88 -7.55 -4.29 7.22
CA PRO A 88 -6.96 -5.47 7.87
C PRO A 88 -6.01 -6.21 6.95
N VAL A 89 -4.79 -6.47 7.42
CA VAL A 89 -3.75 -7.17 6.65
C VAL A 89 -4.20 -8.55 6.20
N LYS A 90 -4.93 -9.26 7.05
CA LYS A 90 -5.43 -10.63 6.76
C LYS A 90 -6.37 -10.71 5.55
N HIS A 91 -6.93 -9.58 5.12
CA HIS A 91 -7.84 -9.49 3.97
C HIS A 91 -7.17 -8.91 2.71
N VAL A 92 -5.88 -8.59 2.78
CA VAL A 92 -5.10 -8.21 1.61
C VAL A 92 -4.93 -9.44 0.71
N PRO A 93 -5.13 -9.32 -0.61
CA PRO A 93 -4.95 -10.47 -1.50
C PRO A 93 -3.56 -11.08 -1.38
N ALA A 94 -3.47 -12.40 -1.31
CA ALA A 94 -2.19 -13.13 -1.15
C ALA A 94 -1.18 -12.78 -2.25
N SER A 95 -1.66 -12.56 -3.48
CA SER A 95 -0.81 -12.15 -4.59
C SER A 95 -0.17 -10.78 -4.39
N GLU A 96 -0.81 -9.87 -3.67
CA GLU A 96 -0.27 -8.56 -3.33
C GLU A 96 0.61 -8.62 -2.09
N GLU A 97 0.27 -9.46 -1.13
CA GLU A 97 1.07 -9.71 0.05
C GLU A 97 2.42 -10.34 -0.32
N GLU A 98 2.41 -11.27 -1.29
CA GLU A 98 3.63 -11.85 -1.85
C GLU A 98 4.43 -10.87 -2.69
N ARG A 99 3.77 -9.96 -3.38
CA ARG A 99 4.43 -8.94 -4.22
C ARG A 99 4.77 -7.67 -3.46
N GLY A 100 4.02 -7.33 -2.42
CA GLY A 100 4.24 -6.17 -1.54
C GLY A 100 4.23 -4.82 -2.26
N LEU A 101 3.74 -4.78 -3.49
CA LEU A 101 3.85 -3.63 -4.36
C LEU A 101 2.54 -2.84 -4.41
N ALA A 102 2.35 -1.98 -3.43
CA ALA A 102 1.40 -0.87 -3.60
C ALA A 102 1.94 0.16 -4.61
N SER A 103 3.27 0.34 -4.66
CA SER A 103 3.98 1.13 -5.68
C SER A 103 5.44 0.70 -5.71
N TRP A 104 6.10 0.94 -6.83
CA TRP A 104 7.54 0.72 -6.94
C TRP A 104 8.33 1.55 -5.91
N GLN A 105 7.85 2.74 -5.58
CA GLN A 105 8.49 3.62 -4.59
C GLN A 105 8.51 3.02 -3.18
N ALA A 106 7.60 2.10 -2.86
CA ALA A 106 7.62 1.39 -1.59
C ALA A 106 8.87 0.52 -1.41
N LEU A 107 9.60 0.25 -2.49
CA LEU A 107 10.84 -0.52 -2.45
C LEU A 107 12.06 0.28 -1.99
N GLU A 108 11.96 1.57 -1.81
CA GLU A 108 13.09 2.36 -1.26
C GLU A 108 13.50 1.82 0.10
N GLY A 109 14.80 1.61 0.29
CA GLY A 109 15.37 1.00 1.48
C GLY A 109 15.46 -0.53 1.46
N TYR A 110 14.91 -1.18 0.45
CA TYR A 110 14.98 -2.65 0.34
C TYR A 110 16.37 -3.11 -0.09
N SER A 111 16.79 -4.24 0.47
CA SER A 111 18.00 -4.95 0.06
C SER A 111 17.69 -5.83 -1.16
N VAL A 112 18.49 -5.71 -2.21
CA VAL A 112 18.28 -6.43 -3.46
C VAL A 112 19.35 -7.50 -3.63
N SER A 113 18.92 -8.71 -3.97
CA SER A 113 19.77 -9.85 -4.27
C SER A 113 19.38 -10.48 -5.60
N HIS A 114 20.34 -11.10 -6.27
CA HIS A 114 20.07 -11.91 -7.44
C HIS A 114 19.40 -13.24 -7.04
N ALA A 115 18.72 -13.90 -7.99
CA ALA A 115 18.07 -15.19 -7.76
C ALA A 115 19.03 -16.27 -7.24
N ASP A 116 20.33 -16.18 -7.56
CA ASP A 116 21.37 -17.07 -7.05
C ASP A 116 21.81 -16.77 -5.60
N GLY A 117 21.26 -15.75 -4.96
CA GLY A 117 21.57 -15.33 -3.61
C GLY A 117 22.65 -14.26 -3.50
N ARG A 118 23.26 -13.85 -4.60
CA ARG A 118 24.29 -12.80 -4.62
C ARG A 118 23.67 -11.44 -4.31
N HIS A 119 24.18 -10.77 -3.28
CA HIS A 119 23.74 -9.44 -2.90
C HIS A 119 24.17 -8.39 -3.94
N ILE A 120 23.24 -7.52 -4.36
CA ILE A 120 23.50 -6.47 -5.34
C ILE A 120 23.70 -5.12 -4.64
N GLY A 121 22.75 -4.73 -3.80
CA GLY A 121 22.79 -3.44 -3.11
C GLY A 121 21.49 -3.11 -2.40
N VAL A 122 21.39 -1.86 -1.95
CA VAL A 122 20.19 -1.32 -1.28
C VAL A 122 19.58 -0.24 -2.16
N ILE A 123 18.27 -0.26 -2.33
CA ILE A 123 17.55 0.73 -3.14
C ILE A 123 17.54 2.07 -2.42
N GLU A 124 18.16 3.09 -3.02
CA GLU A 124 18.13 4.46 -2.52
C GLU A 124 16.92 5.23 -3.05
N THR A 125 16.63 5.07 -4.34
CA THR A 125 15.57 5.82 -5.01
C THR A 125 14.95 4.95 -6.11
N VAL A 126 13.68 5.18 -6.37
CA VAL A 126 12.95 4.55 -7.48
C VAL A 126 12.44 5.65 -8.40
N ASP A 127 12.74 5.54 -9.69
CA ASP A 127 12.19 6.41 -10.72
C ASP A 127 11.13 5.65 -11.52
N ASP A 128 9.88 5.95 -11.24
CA ASP A 128 8.71 5.39 -11.92
C ASP A 128 7.96 6.46 -12.75
N SER A 129 8.64 7.54 -13.09
CA SER A 129 8.05 8.63 -13.89
C SER A 129 7.69 8.21 -15.31
N THR A 130 8.24 7.11 -15.78
CA THR A 130 7.93 6.52 -17.09
C THR A 130 7.52 5.05 -16.92
N ALA A 131 7.04 4.43 -18.01
CA ALA A 131 6.71 3.01 -18.03
C ALA A 131 7.93 2.12 -17.75
N ASN A 132 9.13 2.62 -17.99
CA ASN A 132 10.37 1.92 -17.67
C ASN A 132 10.87 2.34 -16.29
N VAL A 133 10.56 1.55 -15.29
CA VAL A 133 10.94 1.84 -13.91
C VAL A 133 12.42 1.53 -13.69
N LEU A 134 13.15 2.46 -13.06
CA LEU A 134 14.56 2.32 -12.72
C LEU A 134 14.75 2.32 -11.20
N LEU A 135 15.52 1.35 -10.72
CA LEU A 135 15.99 1.32 -9.35
C LEU A 135 17.40 1.89 -9.29
N TYR A 136 17.64 2.81 -8.36
CA TYR A 136 18.97 3.34 -8.06
C TYR A 136 19.46 2.66 -6.79
N LEU A 137 20.47 1.82 -6.94
CA LEU A 137 21.02 0.99 -5.86
C LEU A 137 22.37 1.50 -5.42
N ARG A 138 22.64 1.38 -4.11
CA ARG A 138 23.99 1.56 -3.55
C ARG A 138 24.57 0.20 -3.21
N THR A 139 25.71 -0.14 -3.83
CA THR A 139 26.42 -1.39 -3.53
C THR A 139 27.16 -1.31 -2.20
N PRO A 140 27.56 -2.46 -1.59
CA PRO A 140 28.37 -2.44 -0.37
C PRO A 140 29.70 -1.67 -0.52
N GLU A 141 30.25 -1.59 -1.74
CA GLU A 141 31.46 -0.85 -2.05
C GLU A 141 31.21 0.66 -2.25
N GLY A 142 29.95 1.10 -2.11
CA GLY A 142 29.58 2.51 -2.25
C GLY A 142 29.33 2.98 -3.68
N ARG A 143 29.27 2.08 -4.65
CA ARG A 143 28.97 2.43 -6.05
C ARG A 143 27.46 2.53 -6.27
N GLU A 144 27.06 3.43 -7.15
CA GLU A 144 25.68 3.54 -7.62
C GLU A 144 25.48 2.63 -8.83
N VAL A 145 24.42 1.82 -8.79
CA VAL A 145 24.00 0.96 -9.88
C VAL A 145 22.58 1.33 -10.27
N ARG A 146 22.33 1.48 -11.57
CA ARG A 146 20.98 1.66 -12.11
C ARG A 146 20.51 0.34 -12.66
N LEU A 147 19.31 -0.05 -12.23
CA LEU A 147 18.75 -1.33 -12.59
C LEU A 147 17.32 -1.14 -13.12
N PRO A 148 17.07 -1.45 -14.40
CA PRO A 148 15.68 -1.48 -14.88
C PRO A 148 14.96 -2.64 -14.21
N ILE A 149 13.74 -2.39 -13.74
CA ILE A 149 12.93 -3.40 -13.10
C ILE A 149 11.64 -3.67 -13.86
N HIS A 150 11.25 -4.92 -13.90
CA HIS A 150 10.00 -5.38 -14.44
C HIS A 150 9.43 -6.45 -13.51
N GLU A 151 8.11 -6.55 -13.45
CA GLU A 151 7.45 -7.54 -12.60
C GLU A 151 7.93 -8.97 -12.85
N ASP A 152 8.23 -9.29 -14.12
CA ASP A 152 8.70 -10.62 -14.52
C ASP A 152 10.08 -10.99 -13.92
N PHE A 153 10.85 -10.00 -13.48
CA PHE A 153 12.16 -10.25 -12.85
C PHE A 153 12.03 -10.57 -11.37
N VAL A 154 10.91 -10.24 -10.73
CA VAL A 154 10.72 -10.42 -9.29
C VAL A 154 10.45 -11.89 -9.00
N THR A 155 11.38 -12.57 -8.32
CA THR A 155 11.23 -13.95 -7.89
C THR A 155 10.77 -14.08 -6.45
N HIS A 156 11.12 -13.10 -5.60
CA HIS A 156 10.71 -13.06 -4.21
C HIS A 156 10.72 -11.64 -3.69
N LEU A 157 9.71 -11.30 -2.93
CA LEU A 157 9.59 -10.01 -2.25
C LEU A 157 9.12 -10.24 -0.83
N SER A 158 9.86 -9.72 0.14
CA SER A 158 9.48 -9.77 1.55
C SER A 158 9.39 -8.36 2.12
N PRO A 159 8.19 -7.77 2.21
CA PRO A 159 8.01 -6.48 2.86
C PRO A 159 8.42 -6.49 4.33
N ARG A 160 8.24 -7.60 4.99
CA ARG A 160 8.61 -7.77 6.40
C ARG A 160 10.10 -7.64 6.63
N ASP A 161 10.90 -8.25 5.76
CA ASP A 161 12.37 -8.26 5.86
C ASP A 161 13.01 -7.14 5.05
N HIS A 162 12.22 -6.37 4.28
CA HIS A 162 12.68 -5.36 3.32
C HIS A 162 13.69 -5.94 2.34
N THR A 163 13.36 -7.09 1.76
CA THR A 163 14.21 -7.77 0.79
C THR A 163 13.49 -8.02 -0.53
N LEU A 164 14.24 -7.89 -1.61
CA LEU A 164 13.79 -8.13 -2.98
C LEU A 164 14.78 -9.04 -3.67
N ARG A 165 14.28 -10.11 -4.30
CA ARG A 165 15.12 -11.02 -5.09
C ARG A 165 14.67 -10.95 -6.54
N LEU A 166 15.66 -10.80 -7.43
CA LEU A 166 15.43 -10.62 -8.86
C LEU A 166 16.18 -11.67 -9.67
N ASP A 167 15.51 -12.20 -10.69
CA ASP A 167 16.16 -13.00 -11.74
C ASP A 167 16.40 -12.10 -12.95
N LEU A 168 17.63 -11.61 -13.06
CA LEU A 168 18.01 -10.64 -14.07
C LEU A 168 18.71 -11.32 -15.24
N PRO A 169 18.45 -10.87 -16.48
CA PRO A 169 19.24 -11.29 -17.63
C PRO A 169 20.72 -10.97 -17.43
N GLU A 170 21.59 -11.79 -18.02
CA GLU A 170 23.03 -11.55 -17.98
C GLU A 170 23.36 -10.18 -18.57
N GLY A 171 24.29 -9.48 -17.92
CA GLY A 171 24.77 -8.16 -18.34
C GLY A 171 24.04 -6.96 -17.74
N LEU A 172 22.86 -7.13 -17.12
CA LEU A 172 22.15 -5.99 -16.50
C LEU A 172 22.81 -5.51 -15.21
N THR A 173 23.55 -6.35 -14.53
CA THR A 173 24.25 -5.99 -13.28
C THR A 173 25.64 -5.44 -13.49
N ASP A 174 26.13 -5.44 -14.71
CA ASP A 174 27.49 -4.98 -15.07
C ASP A 174 27.50 -3.52 -15.55
N LEU A 175 26.38 -2.84 -15.37
CA LEU A 175 26.23 -1.43 -15.79
C LEU A 175 26.75 -0.44 -14.74
#